data_9a8c8fb71faeac8dddefc52e3a6d752c
#
_entry.id   9a8c8fb71faeac8dddefc52e3a6d752c
#
_cell.length_a   1.000
_cell.length_b   1.000
_cell.length_c   1.000
_cell.angle_alpha   90.00
_cell.angle_beta   90.00
_cell.angle_gamma   90.00
#
_symmetry.space_group_name_H-M   'P 1'
#
loop_
_entity.id
_entity.type
_entity.pdbx_description
1 polymer ?
#
loop_
_entity_poly.entity_id
_entity_poly.type
_entity_poly.pdbx_seq_one_letter_code
_entity_poly.pdbx_strand_id
1 'polypeptide(L)'
;MLKRGTLLLLWGLTLLWSFHSGRLDLLLRGVFHGLVGVTGLVLLMLGVALLLKREKQAERWRWPWLLSGVMAALVLVLPPSPSFSDLASNRPQGLPDPPELAFVLPPEQRSLTEWVRLLRSQPDPDLVAGNPVRISGFVWRQPQGPPLIARLTVRCCLADATPAGLAVEWPESFSPKTNQWLAIEGTMSVQTRKERRIPVVIPQNITPIARPERPLEP
;
A
#
# COMPACT_ATOMS: atom_id res chain seq x y z
N MET A 1 -37.33 -8.67 -8.56
CA MET A 1 -36.20 -9.60 -8.36
C MET A 1 -35.15 -9.53 -9.45
N LEU A 2 -35.53 -9.33 -10.71
CA LEU A 2 -34.56 -9.22 -11.82
C LEU A 2 -33.46 -8.18 -11.56
N LYS A 3 -33.83 -6.98 -11.04
CA LYS A 3 -32.89 -5.88 -10.76
C LYS A 3 -31.93 -6.18 -9.61
N ARG A 4 -32.36 -6.89 -8.58
CA ARG A 4 -31.49 -7.31 -7.46
C ARG A 4 -30.51 -8.38 -7.92
N GLY A 5 -30.99 -9.36 -8.68
CA GLY A 5 -30.12 -10.39 -9.26
C GLY A 5 -29.04 -9.80 -10.15
N THR A 6 -29.39 -8.86 -11.06
CA THR A 6 -28.41 -8.21 -11.94
C THR A 6 -27.38 -7.38 -11.18
N LEU A 7 -27.77 -6.67 -10.10
CA LEU A 7 -26.83 -5.92 -9.27
C LEU A 7 -25.87 -6.83 -8.50
N LEU A 8 -26.37 -7.94 -7.95
CA LEU A 8 -25.52 -8.93 -7.29
C LEU A 8 -24.50 -9.53 -8.26
N LEU A 9 -24.94 -9.84 -9.50
CA LEU A 9 -24.03 -10.31 -10.54
C LEU A 9 -22.97 -9.25 -10.88
N LEU A 10 -23.36 -7.99 -11.03
CA LEU A 10 -22.44 -6.90 -11.33
C LEU A 10 -21.40 -6.73 -10.22
N TRP A 11 -21.81 -6.71 -8.95
CA TRP A 11 -20.89 -6.62 -7.82
C TRP A 11 -20.01 -7.86 -7.69
N GLY A 12 -20.59 -9.06 -7.87
CA GLY A 12 -19.82 -10.31 -7.85
C GLY A 12 -18.73 -10.31 -8.93
N LEU A 13 -19.07 -9.88 -10.15
CA LEU A 13 -18.13 -9.76 -11.25
C LEU A 13 -17.04 -8.72 -10.94
N THR A 14 -17.43 -7.56 -10.39
CA THR A 14 -16.48 -6.50 -10.01
C THR A 14 -15.48 -6.99 -8.98
N LEU A 15 -15.92 -7.71 -7.94
CA LEU A 15 -15.03 -8.26 -6.91
C LEU A 15 -14.10 -9.32 -7.47
N LEU A 16 -14.60 -10.25 -8.30
CA LEU A 16 -13.77 -11.28 -8.92
C LEU A 16 -12.77 -10.69 -9.92
N TRP A 17 -13.20 -9.69 -10.69
CA TRP A 17 -12.29 -8.96 -11.57
C TRP A 17 -11.19 -8.25 -10.78
N SER A 18 -11.54 -7.59 -9.67
CA SER A 18 -10.57 -6.91 -8.80
C SER A 18 -9.58 -7.91 -8.17
N PHE A 19 -10.06 -9.10 -7.80
CA PHE A 19 -9.23 -10.20 -7.31
C PHE A 19 -8.24 -10.68 -8.37
N HIS A 20 -8.70 -10.89 -9.60
CA HIS A 20 -7.89 -11.46 -10.68
C HIS A 20 -6.91 -10.45 -11.29
N SER A 21 -7.27 -9.17 -11.32
CA SER A 21 -6.47 -8.09 -11.94
C SER A 21 -5.37 -7.51 -11.05
N GLY A 22 -5.15 -8.04 -9.83
CA GLY A 22 -4.15 -7.51 -8.89
C GLY A 22 -4.51 -6.14 -8.28
N ARG A 23 -5.72 -5.61 -8.54
CA ARG A 23 -6.17 -4.32 -7.99
C ARG A 23 -6.23 -4.33 -6.47
N LEU A 24 -6.49 -5.52 -5.87
CA LEU A 24 -6.56 -5.67 -4.43
C LEU A 24 -5.22 -5.46 -3.74
N ASP A 25 -4.09 -5.72 -4.40
CA ASP A 25 -2.74 -5.48 -3.86
C ASP A 25 -2.48 -3.99 -3.55
N LEU A 26 -3.25 -3.08 -4.19
CA LEU A 26 -3.20 -1.65 -3.92
C LEU A 26 -4.09 -1.21 -2.75
N LEU A 27 -5.05 -2.03 -2.35
CA LEU A 27 -6.11 -1.64 -1.43
C LEU A 27 -6.12 -2.44 -0.14
N LEU A 28 -5.75 -3.72 -0.20
CA LEU A 28 -5.89 -4.69 0.89
C LEU A 28 -4.61 -5.48 1.09
N ARG A 29 -4.38 -5.89 2.32
CA ARG A 29 -3.36 -6.88 2.64
C ARG A 29 -3.71 -8.24 2.04
N GLY A 30 -2.72 -8.96 1.48
CA GLY A 30 -2.91 -10.22 0.73
C GLY A 30 -3.72 -11.30 1.44
N VAL A 31 -3.68 -11.37 2.78
CA VAL A 31 -4.48 -12.31 3.58
C VAL A 31 -5.99 -12.16 3.39
N PHE A 32 -6.45 -10.97 3.00
CA PHE A 32 -7.88 -10.69 2.78
C PHE A 32 -8.34 -10.92 1.34
N HIS A 33 -7.43 -11.16 0.40
CA HIS A 33 -7.79 -11.35 -1.02
C HIS A 33 -8.72 -12.55 -1.22
N GLY A 34 -8.43 -13.67 -0.55
CA GLY A 34 -9.28 -14.86 -0.61
C GLY A 34 -10.71 -14.60 -0.15
N LEU A 35 -10.89 -13.79 0.90
CA LEU A 35 -12.22 -13.42 1.39
C LEU A 35 -13.00 -12.62 0.34
N VAL A 36 -12.36 -11.68 -0.35
CA VAL A 36 -12.99 -10.90 -1.44
C VAL A 36 -13.39 -11.83 -2.59
N GLY A 37 -12.52 -12.77 -2.99
CA GLY A 37 -12.81 -13.75 -4.03
C GLY A 37 -14.02 -14.63 -3.69
N VAL A 38 -14.06 -15.18 -2.46
CA VAL A 38 -15.20 -15.98 -1.98
C VAL A 38 -16.48 -15.14 -1.95
N THR A 39 -16.43 -13.91 -1.45
CA THR A 39 -17.58 -13.00 -1.44
C THR A 39 -18.10 -12.74 -2.86
N GLY A 40 -17.18 -12.49 -3.82
CA GLY A 40 -17.55 -12.32 -5.23
C GLY A 40 -18.29 -13.52 -5.79
N LEU A 41 -17.80 -14.74 -5.49
CA LEU A 41 -18.44 -15.99 -5.93
C LEU A 41 -19.84 -16.17 -5.31
N VAL A 42 -19.97 -15.92 -4.01
CA VAL A 42 -21.27 -16.01 -3.30
C VAL A 42 -22.27 -15.03 -3.90
N LEU A 43 -21.86 -13.79 -4.20
CA LEU A 43 -22.75 -12.80 -4.84
C LEU A 43 -23.18 -13.23 -6.23
N LEU A 44 -22.30 -13.86 -7.01
CA LEU A 44 -22.68 -14.43 -8.32
C LEU A 44 -23.71 -15.55 -8.17
N MET A 45 -23.47 -16.50 -7.27
CA MET A 45 -24.40 -17.60 -7.02
C MET A 45 -25.79 -17.08 -6.58
N LEU A 46 -25.83 -16.13 -5.65
CA LEU A 46 -27.08 -15.51 -5.20
C LEU A 46 -27.77 -14.73 -6.32
N GLY A 47 -26.98 -14.01 -7.13
CA GLY A 47 -27.51 -13.29 -8.29
C GLY A 47 -28.18 -14.22 -9.29
N VAL A 48 -27.51 -15.33 -9.64
CA VAL A 48 -28.06 -16.36 -10.54
C VAL A 48 -29.34 -17.03 -9.92
N ALA A 49 -29.27 -17.38 -8.64
CA ALA A 49 -30.43 -18.00 -7.96
C ALA A 49 -31.65 -17.06 -7.96
N LEU A 50 -31.47 -15.75 -7.76
CA LEU A 50 -32.56 -14.78 -7.82
C LEU A 50 -33.10 -14.58 -9.25
N LEU A 51 -32.25 -14.71 -10.27
CA LEU A 51 -32.69 -14.62 -11.67
C LEU A 51 -33.48 -15.84 -12.08
N LEU A 52 -33.10 -17.03 -11.59
CA LEU A 52 -33.82 -18.29 -11.87
C LEU A 52 -35.17 -18.35 -11.14
N LYS A 53 -35.31 -17.75 -9.96
CA LYS A 53 -36.59 -17.61 -9.27
C LYS A 53 -37.41 -16.52 -9.95
N ARG A 54 -38.21 -16.92 -10.95
CA ARG A 54 -39.10 -16.05 -11.76
C ARG A 54 -40.30 -15.52 -10.94
N GLU A 55 -40.11 -14.80 -9.86
CA GLU A 55 -41.19 -14.09 -9.21
C GLU A 55 -41.48 -12.76 -9.91
N LYS A 56 -42.73 -12.63 -10.39
CA LYS A 56 -43.24 -11.43 -11.10
C LYS A 56 -43.57 -10.27 -10.15
N GLN A 57 -42.81 -10.03 -9.11
CA GLN A 57 -43.00 -8.80 -8.32
C GLN A 57 -42.52 -7.62 -9.12
N ALA A 58 -43.45 -6.68 -9.41
CA ALA A 58 -43.16 -5.38 -10.02
C ALA A 58 -42.34 -4.52 -9.03
N GLU A 59 -41.05 -4.60 -9.15
CA GLU A 59 -40.11 -3.84 -8.31
C GLU A 59 -39.98 -2.42 -8.86
N ARG A 60 -40.49 -1.44 -8.11
CA ARG A 60 -40.31 0.00 -8.47
C ARG A 60 -38.83 0.35 -8.50
N TRP A 61 -38.39 0.99 -9.56
CA TRP A 61 -37.02 1.46 -9.68
C TRP A 61 -36.75 2.57 -8.64
N ARG A 62 -35.81 2.36 -7.72
CA ARG A 62 -35.40 3.35 -6.69
C ARG A 62 -34.01 3.87 -7.01
N TRP A 63 -33.77 5.17 -6.85
CA TRP A 63 -32.48 5.84 -7.04
C TRP A 63 -31.27 5.08 -6.46
N PRO A 64 -31.33 4.48 -5.24
CA PRO A 64 -30.20 3.76 -4.68
C PRO A 64 -29.72 2.58 -5.54
N TRP A 65 -30.61 1.92 -6.28
CA TRP A 65 -30.22 0.80 -7.16
C TRP A 65 -29.43 1.26 -8.38
N LEU A 66 -29.79 2.43 -8.93
CA LEU A 66 -29.04 3.06 -10.02
C LEU A 66 -27.66 3.47 -9.55
N LEU A 67 -27.58 4.18 -8.42
CA LEU A 67 -26.30 4.59 -7.84
C LEU A 67 -25.38 3.40 -7.57
N SER A 68 -25.93 2.32 -6.99
CA SER A 68 -25.15 1.09 -6.75
C SER A 68 -24.61 0.48 -8.05
N GLY A 69 -25.41 0.43 -9.09
CA GLY A 69 -24.98 -0.06 -10.41
C GLY A 69 -23.90 0.81 -11.05
N VAL A 70 -24.09 2.13 -10.99
CA VAL A 70 -23.10 3.10 -11.49
C VAL A 70 -21.78 2.96 -10.72
N MET A 71 -21.83 2.87 -9.39
CA MET A 71 -20.63 2.69 -8.57
C MET A 71 -19.89 1.39 -8.91
N ALA A 72 -20.60 0.28 -9.08
CA ALA A 72 -19.98 -0.99 -9.49
C ALA A 72 -19.32 -0.86 -10.87
N ALA A 73 -20.00 -0.22 -11.82
CA ALA A 73 -19.44 0.02 -13.15
C ALA A 73 -18.22 0.94 -13.11
N LEU A 74 -18.23 2.00 -12.30
CA LEU A 74 -17.08 2.89 -12.12
C LEU A 74 -15.87 2.15 -11.55
N VAL A 75 -16.08 1.34 -10.51
CA VAL A 75 -14.99 0.52 -9.93
C VAL A 75 -14.44 -0.47 -10.95
N LEU A 76 -15.28 -1.02 -11.83
CA LEU A 76 -14.83 -1.94 -12.87
C LEU A 76 -13.97 -1.24 -13.93
N VAL A 77 -14.38 -0.05 -14.37
CA VAL A 77 -13.74 0.69 -15.48
C VAL A 77 -12.52 1.49 -15.01
N LEU A 78 -12.59 2.14 -13.85
CA LEU A 78 -11.54 3.01 -13.35
C LEU A 78 -10.55 2.23 -12.46
N PRO A 79 -9.30 2.05 -12.91
CA PRO A 79 -8.28 1.44 -12.06
C PRO A 79 -7.90 2.40 -10.93
N PRO A 80 -7.70 1.89 -9.68
CA PRO A 80 -7.20 2.72 -8.59
C PRO A 80 -5.76 3.17 -8.90
N SER A 81 -5.51 4.47 -8.82
CA SER A 81 -4.18 5.06 -9.00
C SER A 81 -3.84 5.99 -7.83
N PRO A 82 -3.65 5.44 -6.60
CA PRO A 82 -3.38 6.27 -5.44
C PRO A 82 -2.01 6.96 -5.55
N SER A 83 -1.95 8.23 -5.14
CA SER A 83 -0.68 8.92 -4.89
C SER A 83 -0.15 8.49 -3.51
N PHE A 84 0.92 7.72 -3.50
CA PHE A 84 1.52 7.21 -2.26
C PHE A 84 2.12 8.32 -1.40
N SER A 85 2.71 9.35 -2.02
CA SER A 85 3.25 10.51 -1.31
C SER A 85 2.16 11.32 -0.61
N ASP A 86 1.00 11.53 -1.28
CA ASP A 86 -0.11 12.27 -0.67
C ASP A 86 -0.75 11.46 0.47
N LEU A 87 -0.89 10.14 0.27
CA LEU A 87 -1.35 9.26 1.35
C LEU A 87 -0.41 9.32 2.56
N ALA A 88 0.91 9.24 2.35
CA ALA A 88 1.89 9.33 3.41
C ALA A 88 1.83 10.67 4.15
N SER A 89 1.65 11.77 3.42
CA SER A 89 1.60 13.13 4.00
C SER A 89 0.35 13.38 4.85
N ASN A 90 -0.76 12.71 4.54
CA ASN A 90 -2.04 12.88 5.22
C ASN A 90 -2.28 11.85 6.34
N ARG A 91 -1.27 11.03 6.70
CA ARG A 91 -1.39 10.00 7.73
C ARG A 91 -0.55 10.33 8.96
N PRO A 92 -0.98 9.87 10.16
CA PRO A 92 -0.18 9.98 11.36
C PRO A 92 1.20 9.36 11.13
N GLN A 93 2.24 10.08 11.49
CA GLN A 93 3.60 9.54 11.47
C GLN A 93 3.79 8.65 12.69
N GLY A 94 3.96 7.37 12.48
CA GLY A 94 4.22 6.42 13.54
C GLY A 94 3.82 5.01 13.12
N LEU A 95 4.81 4.14 12.91
CA LEU A 95 4.54 2.71 12.80
C LEU A 95 4.00 2.21 14.12
N PRO A 96 3.09 1.23 14.12
CA PRO A 96 2.75 0.47 15.32
C PRO A 96 4.00 -0.15 15.93
N ASP A 97 4.02 -0.29 17.24
CA ASP A 97 5.12 -0.96 17.93
C ASP A 97 5.34 -2.35 17.33
N PRO A 98 6.61 -2.75 17.12
CA PRO A 98 6.92 -4.08 16.63
C PRO A 98 6.45 -5.10 17.66
N PRO A 99 6.05 -6.31 17.24
CA PRO A 99 5.77 -7.40 18.17
C PRO A 99 7.02 -7.70 19.01
N GLU A 100 6.83 -8.02 20.28
CA GLU A 100 7.93 -8.27 21.25
C GLU A 100 8.94 -9.35 20.80
N LEU A 101 8.54 -10.25 19.90
CA LEU A 101 9.35 -11.33 19.34
C LEU A 101 9.67 -11.08 17.85
N ALA A 102 10.17 -9.90 17.51
CA ALA A 102 10.62 -9.63 16.15
C ALA A 102 12.03 -10.21 15.94
N PHE A 103 12.16 -11.17 15.02
CA PHE A 103 13.47 -11.61 14.54
C PHE A 103 14.11 -10.46 13.77
N VAL A 104 15.32 -10.08 14.19
CA VAL A 104 16.08 -9.07 13.45
C VAL A 104 16.78 -9.77 12.29
N LEU A 105 16.31 -9.50 11.07
CA LEU A 105 16.93 -10.02 9.85
C LEU A 105 18.35 -9.47 9.66
N PRO A 106 19.24 -10.20 8.96
CA PRO A 106 20.50 -9.66 8.50
C PRO A 106 20.32 -8.36 7.71
N PRO A 107 21.26 -7.40 7.79
CA PRO A 107 21.11 -6.08 7.17
C PRO A 107 20.71 -6.12 5.68
N GLU A 108 21.28 -7.04 4.92
CA GLU A 108 21.05 -7.22 3.48
C GLU A 108 19.64 -7.68 3.11
N GLN A 109 18.92 -8.29 4.05
CA GLN A 109 17.59 -8.86 3.86
C GLN A 109 16.48 -7.97 4.42
N ARG A 110 16.84 -6.87 5.09
CA ARG A 110 15.85 -5.97 5.71
C ARG A 110 15.14 -5.15 4.64
N SER A 111 13.81 -5.18 4.68
CA SER A 111 12.96 -4.24 3.93
C SER A 111 13.10 -2.83 4.51
N LEU A 112 12.60 -1.82 3.78
CA LEU A 112 12.57 -0.45 4.26
C LEU A 112 11.82 -0.32 5.60
N THR A 113 10.68 -1.01 5.71
CA THR A 113 9.87 -0.99 6.95
C THR A 113 10.61 -1.63 8.12
N GLU A 114 11.33 -2.73 7.91
CA GLU A 114 12.12 -3.38 8.96
C GLU A 114 13.28 -2.50 9.42
N TRP A 115 13.92 -1.77 8.50
CA TRP A 115 14.89 -0.75 8.87
C TRP A 115 14.29 0.34 9.75
N VAL A 116 13.13 0.88 9.38
CA VAL A 116 12.45 1.91 10.18
C VAL A 116 12.03 1.40 11.55
N ARG A 117 11.54 0.15 11.63
CA ARG A 117 11.20 -0.48 12.91
C ARG A 117 12.43 -0.66 13.80
N LEU A 118 13.52 -1.17 13.24
CA LEU A 118 14.78 -1.34 13.96
C LEU A 118 15.29 -0.01 14.51
N LEU A 119 15.36 1.01 13.66
CA LEU A 119 15.85 2.34 14.04
C LEU A 119 14.99 3.03 15.11
N ARG A 120 13.72 2.66 15.24
CA ARG A 120 12.83 3.15 16.30
C ARG A 120 13.01 2.39 17.61
N SER A 121 13.29 1.10 17.53
CA SER A 121 13.51 0.26 18.72
C SER A 121 14.92 0.40 19.31
N GLN A 122 15.89 0.86 18.51
CA GLN A 122 17.28 1.05 18.92
C GLN A 122 17.52 2.52 19.29
N PRO A 123 17.87 2.83 20.56
CA PRO A 123 18.12 4.18 21.00
C PRO A 123 19.44 4.75 20.43
N ASP A 124 20.39 3.89 20.07
CA ASP A 124 21.70 4.27 19.53
C ASP A 124 21.77 3.99 18.02
N PRO A 125 21.73 5.03 17.18
CA PRO A 125 21.81 4.86 15.74
C PRO A 125 23.19 4.39 15.24
N ASP A 126 24.25 4.47 16.05
CA ASP A 126 25.60 4.03 15.65
C ASP A 126 25.70 2.53 15.50
N LEU A 127 24.84 1.77 16.17
CA LEU A 127 24.83 0.31 16.05
C LEU A 127 24.50 -0.18 14.62
N VAL A 128 23.93 0.66 13.80
CA VAL A 128 23.58 0.32 12.41
C VAL A 128 24.49 1.02 11.39
N ALA A 129 25.39 1.89 11.83
CA ALA A 129 26.34 2.57 10.95
C ALA A 129 27.25 1.56 10.21
N GLY A 130 27.47 1.79 8.92
CA GLY A 130 28.26 0.91 8.06
C GLY A 130 27.53 -0.32 7.53
N ASN A 131 26.33 -0.64 8.02
CA ASN A 131 25.58 -1.79 7.54
C ASN A 131 25.14 -1.60 6.07
N PRO A 132 25.22 -2.65 5.24
CA PRO A 132 24.73 -2.60 3.87
C PRO A 132 23.20 -2.45 3.86
N VAL A 133 22.70 -1.62 2.97
CA VAL A 133 21.27 -1.33 2.79
C VAL A 133 20.87 -1.64 1.36
N ARG A 134 19.81 -2.45 1.21
CA ARG A 134 19.15 -2.71 -0.07
C ARG A 134 17.66 -2.56 0.11
N ILE A 135 17.13 -1.44 -0.31
CA ILE A 135 15.73 -1.04 -0.08
C ILE A 135 15.06 -0.60 -1.38
N SER A 136 13.74 -0.69 -1.41
CA SER A 136 12.93 -0.08 -2.47
C SER A 136 11.74 0.66 -1.88
N GLY A 137 11.34 1.76 -2.50
CA GLY A 137 10.22 2.57 -2.03
C GLY A 137 9.86 3.67 -3.01
N PHE A 138 8.89 4.48 -2.63
CA PHE A 138 8.54 5.68 -3.36
C PHE A 138 9.16 6.92 -2.71
N VAL A 139 9.44 7.93 -3.50
CA VAL A 139 9.90 9.23 -3.02
C VAL A 139 8.75 9.97 -2.35
N TRP A 140 8.88 10.18 -1.05
CA TRP A 140 7.93 10.92 -0.23
C TRP A 140 8.48 12.31 0.08
N ARG A 141 7.84 13.33 -0.48
CA ARG A 141 8.16 14.73 -0.21
C ARG A 141 7.38 15.20 1.00
N GLN A 142 8.07 15.42 2.09
CA GLN A 142 7.49 16.01 3.29
C GLN A 142 7.31 17.54 3.13
N PRO A 143 6.35 18.15 3.87
CA PRO A 143 6.18 19.61 3.87
C PRO A 143 7.44 20.36 4.33
N GLN A 144 8.24 19.75 5.20
CA GLN A 144 9.48 20.30 5.73
C GLN A 144 10.60 19.26 5.65
N GLY A 145 11.73 19.65 5.06
CA GLY A 145 12.91 18.81 4.97
C GLY A 145 13.14 18.18 3.60
N PRO A 146 14.23 17.40 3.46
CA PRO A 146 14.55 16.70 2.23
C PRO A 146 13.55 15.55 1.98
N PRO A 147 13.40 15.12 0.71
CA PRO A 147 12.59 13.96 0.38
C PRO A 147 13.11 12.71 1.08
N LEU A 148 12.19 11.84 1.50
CA LEU A 148 12.49 10.52 2.04
C LEU A 148 12.22 9.45 0.99
N ILE A 149 12.86 8.29 1.15
CA ILE A 149 12.40 7.04 0.54
C ILE A 149 11.41 6.39 1.51
N ALA A 150 10.24 5.96 1.04
CA ALA A 150 9.19 5.48 1.92
C ALA A 150 8.44 4.25 1.38
N ARG A 151 7.81 3.52 2.30
CA ARG A 151 6.81 2.49 2.06
C ARG A 151 5.57 2.79 2.91
N LEU A 152 4.42 2.28 2.48
CA LEU A 152 3.22 2.26 3.31
C LEU A 152 3.04 0.88 3.90
N THR A 153 2.90 0.82 5.22
CA THR A 153 2.53 -0.39 5.94
C THR A 153 1.03 -0.41 6.19
N VAL A 154 0.42 -1.58 6.10
CA VAL A 154 -1.02 -1.75 6.33
C VAL A 154 -1.28 -2.94 7.26
N ARG A 155 -2.27 -2.81 8.14
CA ARG A 155 -2.78 -3.93 8.94
C ARG A 155 -3.83 -4.71 8.18
N CYS A 156 -4.79 -4.03 7.59
CA CYS A 156 -5.87 -4.65 6.80
C CYS A 156 -6.01 -4.02 5.41
N CYS A 157 -6.03 -2.71 5.29
CA CYS A 157 -6.33 -2.01 4.04
C CYS A 157 -5.68 -0.62 3.97
N LEU A 158 -5.77 0.02 2.80
CA LEU A 158 -5.20 1.34 2.57
C LEU A 158 -5.72 2.43 3.53
N ALA A 159 -6.90 2.22 4.15
CA ALA A 159 -7.45 3.18 5.11
C ALA A 159 -6.61 3.28 6.40
N ASP A 160 -5.93 2.19 6.81
CA ASP A 160 -5.06 2.16 7.99
C ASP A 160 -3.56 2.31 7.65
N ALA A 161 -3.26 2.70 6.41
CA ALA A 161 -1.89 2.82 5.95
C ALA A 161 -1.07 3.81 6.80
N THR A 162 0.14 3.40 7.18
CA THR A 162 1.09 4.20 7.94
C THR A 162 2.40 4.30 7.18
N PRO A 163 2.98 5.49 7.01
CA PRO A 163 4.23 5.66 6.29
C PRO A 163 5.44 5.24 7.12
N ALA A 164 6.31 4.44 6.52
CA ALA A 164 7.66 4.17 6.97
C ALA A 164 8.63 4.90 6.03
N GLY A 165 9.35 5.89 6.53
CA GLY A 165 10.27 6.70 5.74
C GLY A 165 11.69 6.67 6.28
N LEU A 166 12.68 6.61 5.37
CA LEU A 166 14.11 6.71 5.65
C LEU A 166 14.70 7.92 4.96
N ALA A 167 15.60 8.60 5.68
CA ALA A 167 16.38 9.67 5.10
C ALA A 167 17.43 9.10 4.12
N VAL A 168 17.63 9.80 3.01
CA VAL A 168 18.63 9.47 2.00
C VAL A 168 19.49 10.72 1.76
N GLU A 169 20.78 10.53 1.64
CA GLU A 169 21.68 11.56 1.17
C GLU A 169 21.67 11.57 -0.36
N TRP A 170 20.79 12.40 -0.91
CA TRP A 170 20.61 12.47 -2.36
C TRP A 170 21.83 13.09 -3.02
N PRO A 171 22.47 12.41 -4.00
CA PRO A 171 23.54 13.01 -4.78
C PRO A 171 23.06 14.26 -5.52
N GLU A 172 23.89 15.26 -5.67
CA GLU A 172 23.56 16.50 -6.43
C GLU A 172 23.13 16.22 -7.88
N SER A 173 23.69 15.16 -8.45
CA SER A 173 23.35 14.70 -9.82
C SER A 173 21.97 14.06 -9.94
N PHE A 174 21.30 13.75 -8.80
CA PHE A 174 20.02 13.04 -8.80
C PHE A 174 18.91 13.88 -8.15
N SER A 175 17.89 14.22 -8.94
CA SER A 175 16.69 14.93 -8.45
C SER A 175 15.52 13.98 -8.26
N PRO A 176 15.19 13.57 -7.03
CA PRO A 176 14.09 12.65 -6.78
C PRO A 176 12.73 13.30 -7.07
N LYS A 177 11.90 12.64 -7.91
CA LYS A 177 10.54 13.12 -8.22
C LYS A 177 9.54 12.50 -7.25
N THR A 178 8.57 13.30 -6.81
CA THR A 178 7.48 12.83 -5.92
C THR A 178 6.77 11.62 -6.52
N ASN A 179 6.46 10.61 -5.70
CA ASN A 179 5.87 9.32 -6.10
C ASN A 179 6.74 8.44 -7.02
N GLN A 180 7.95 8.85 -7.37
CA GLN A 180 8.87 8.01 -8.13
C GLN A 180 9.29 6.79 -7.29
N TRP A 181 9.21 5.61 -7.88
CA TRP A 181 9.69 4.38 -7.26
C TRP A 181 11.15 4.16 -7.57
N LEU A 182 11.91 3.87 -6.51
CA LEU A 182 13.36 3.70 -6.58
C LEU A 182 13.78 2.44 -5.83
N ALA A 183 14.77 1.75 -6.36
CA ALA A 183 15.60 0.80 -5.64
C ALA A 183 16.92 1.51 -5.28
N ILE A 184 17.33 1.39 -4.02
CA ILE A 184 18.54 2.03 -3.49
C ILE A 184 19.40 0.95 -2.85
N GLU A 185 20.65 0.88 -3.29
CA GLU A 185 21.71 0.10 -2.66
C GLU A 185 22.75 1.07 -2.11
N GLY A 186 23.25 0.81 -0.91
CA GLY A 186 24.20 1.68 -0.25
C GLY A 186 24.54 1.22 1.16
N THR A 187 24.90 2.16 2.02
CA THR A 187 25.25 1.90 3.41
C THR A 187 24.50 2.81 4.35
N MET A 188 24.21 2.32 5.55
CA MET A 188 23.63 3.14 6.61
C MET A 188 24.73 3.99 7.23
N SER A 189 24.46 5.28 7.40
CA SER A 189 25.33 6.26 8.06
C SER A 189 24.55 7.02 9.11
N VAL A 190 25.25 7.72 9.99
CA VAL A 190 24.63 8.58 11.00
C VAL A 190 25.13 10.00 10.81
N GLN A 191 24.20 10.92 10.61
CA GLN A 191 24.48 12.34 10.48
C GLN A 191 23.90 13.13 11.65
N THR A 192 24.63 14.14 12.10
CA THR A 192 24.10 15.07 13.10
C THR A 192 23.40 16.24 12.40
N ARG A 193 22.08 16.34 12.57
CA ARG A 193 21.25 17.44 12.07
C ARG A 193 20.51 18.10 13.23
N LYS A 194 20.67 19.39 13.42
CA LYS A 194 20.03 20.15 14.52
C LYS A 194 20.19 19.44 15.88
N GLU A 195 21.44 19.08 16.22
CA GLU A 195 21.82 18.40 17.48
C GLU A 195 21.21 16.99 17.68
N ARG A 196 20.54 16.46 16.68
CA ARG A 196 20.03 15.08 16.70
C ARG A 196 20.82 14.19 15.74
N ARG A 197 21.16 13.02 16.22
CA ARG A 197 21.77 11.98 15.39
C ARG A 197 20.69 11.26 14.61
N ILE A 198 20.77 11.33 13.30
CA ILE A 198 19.76 10.80 12.39
C ILE A 198 20.41 9.74 11.49
N PRO A 199 19.87 8.52 11.43
CA PRO A 199 20.31 7.53 10.46
C PRO A 199 19.92 7.97 9.05
N VAL A 200 20.88 7.86 8.12
CA VAL A 200 20.73 8.30 6.74
C VAL A 200 21.34 7.24 5.83
N VAL A 201 20.67 6.87 4.76
CA VAL A 201 21.21 5.99 3.74
C VAL A 201 22.12 6.78 2.81
N ILE A 202 23.38 6.35 2.70
CA ILE A 202 24.34 6.84 1.69
C ILE A 202 24.20 5.94 0.48
N PRO A 203 23.58 6.39 -0.63
CA PRO A 203 23.37 5.57 -1.80
C PRO A 203 24.67 5.36 -2.57
N GLN A 204 24.94 4.15 -2.98
CA GLN A 204 25.97 3.78 -3.95
C GLN A 204 25.33 3.62 -5.33
N ASN A 205 24.10 3.09 -5.37
CA ASN A 205 23.33 2.93 -6.59
C ASN A 205 21.88 3.34 -6.38
N ILE A 206 21.32 4.12 -7.31
CA ILE A 206 19.90 4.52 -7.31
C ILE A 206 19.32 4.14 -8.68
N THR A 207 18.39 3.22 -8.67
CA THR A 207 17.74 2.72 -9.90
C THR A 207 16.25 3.06 -9.88
N PRO A 208 15.73 3.81 -10.86
CA PRO A 208 14.29 3.95 -11.03
C PRO A 208 13.67 2.60 -11.38
N ILE A 209 12.60 2.26 -10.69
CA ILE A 209 11.85 1.01 -10.91
C ILE A 209 10.38 1.30 -11.16
N ALA A 210 9.70 0.35 -11.79
CA ALA A 210 8.24 0.36 -11.82
C ALA A 210 7.68 0.15 -10.40
N ARG A 211 6.47 0.63 -10.15
CA ARG A 211 5.77 0.33 -8.89
C ARG A 211 5.68 -1.19 -8.73
N PRO A 212 6.11 -1.77 -7.61
CA PRO A 212 5.97 -3.20 -7.35
C PRO A 212 4.50 -3.63 -7.41
N GLU A 213 4.25 -4.88 -7.78
CA GLU A 213 2.90 -5.45 -7.76
C GLU A 213 2.26 -5.36 -6.37
N ARG A 214 3.07 -5.57 -5.32
CA ARG A 214 2.68 -5.43 -3.91
C ARG A 214 3.37 -4.21 -3.29
N PRO A 215 2.80 -3.02 -3.45
CA PRO A 215 3.41 -1.79 -2.98
C PRO A 215 3.22 -1.56 -1.47
N LEU A 216 2.27 -2.25 -0.85
CA LEU A 216 1.98 -2.17 0.59
C LEU A 216 2.73 -3.27 1.34
N GLU A 217 3.37 -2.91 2.46
CA GLU A 217 4.08 -3.84 3.35
C GLU A 217 3.22 -4.20 4.57
N PRO A 218 3.36 -5.40 5.14
CA PRO A 218 2.63 -5.83 6.34
C PRO A 218 3.13 -5.14 7.62
#